data_91a1fe5c26c17c7c38c92dc9425d07e9
#
_entry.id   91a1fe5c26c17c7c38c92dc9425d07e9
#
_cell.length_a   1.000
_cell.length_b   1.000
_cell.length_c   1.000
_cell.angle_alpha   90.00
_cell.angle_beta   90.00
_cell.angle_gamma   90.00
#
_symmetry.space_group_name_H-M   'P 1'
#
loop_
_entity.id
_entity.type
_entity.pdbx_description
1 polymer ?
#
loop_
_entity_poly.entity_id
_entity_poly.type
_entity_poly.pdbx_seq_one_letter_code
_entity_poly.pdbx_strand_id
1 'polypeptide(L)'
;MSPLPTLLVIAKEPRPGRVKTRLTPPFTPQKAAALAEAALADTLDTVARTPAHRRVLVLEGEPGPWLPPGFEVVRQCPGGLDERLAAAFAHCDGPALLIGMDTPQVTPELLGVDFADCDAYFGPAEDGGFWALGLADPDPALLLGVPMSTPRTGAVQRARLAGLRVRDLPRLRDVDTAYDAELVAGTAPGGRFATELARLTEAGR
;
A
#
# COMPACT_ATOMS: atom_id res chain seq x y z
N MET A 1 13.93 -12.09 20.01
CA MET A 1 12.99 -11.18 19.30
C MET A 1 13.71 -10.72 18.07
N SER A 2 13.12 -10.91 16.90
CA SER A 2 13.67 -10.38 15.64
C SER A 2 13.67 -8.84 15.67
N PRO A 3 14.57 -8.18 14.91
CA PRO A 3 14.52 -6.74 14.79
C PRO A 3 13.19 -6.31 14.17
N LEU A 4 12.66 -5.17 14.64
CA LEU A 4 11.44 -4.58 14.06
C LEU A 4 11.69 -4.22 12.59
N PRO A 5 10.72 -4.44 11.70
CA PRO A 5 10.88 -4.13 10.29
C PRO A 5 10.84 -2.62 10.02
N THR A 6 11.44 -2.21 8.92
CA THR A 6 11.11 -0.94 8.27
C THR A 6 9.76 -1.07 7.57
N LEU A 7 8.81 -0.18 7.87
CA LEU A 7 7.54 -0.11 7.14
C LEU A 7 7.66 0.90 6.01
N LEU A 8 7.49 0.40 4.78
CA LEU A 8 7.52 1.18 3.55
C LEU A 8 6.10 1.39 3.03
N VAL A 9 5.69 2.61 2.78
CA VAL A 9 4.45 2.93 2.07
C VAL A 9 4.80 3.51 0.72
N ILE A 10 4.42 2.83 -0.37
CA ILE A 10 4.56 3.40 -1.71
C ILE A 10 3.28 4.11 -2.12
N ALA A 11 3.40 5.38 -2.47
CA ALA A 11 2.25 6.22 -2.74
C ALA A 11 2.50 7.25 -3.83
N LYS A 12 1.41 7.72 -4.44
CA LYS A 12 1.37 8.92 -5.28
C LYS A 12 0.67 10.04 -4.53
N GLU A 13 1.14 11.26 -4.73
CA GLU A 13 0.43 12.44 -4.26
C GLU A 13 -1.03 12.43 -4.77
N PRO A 14 -2.03 12.60 -3.89
CA PRO A 14 -3.44 12.59 -4.27
C PRO A 14 -3.84 13.84 -5.06
N ARG A 15 -3.53 13.85 -6.35
CA ARG A 15 -3.88 14.96 -7.26
C ARG A 15 -5.03 14.58 -8.18
N PRO A 16 -6.01 15.49 -8.40
CA PRO A 16 -7.09 15.26 -9.35
C PRO A 16 -6.60 14.86 -10.75
N GLY A 17 -7.17 13.79 -11.30
CA GLY A 17 -6.80 13.25 -12.60
C GLY A 17 -5.49 12.47 -12.65
N ARG A 18 -4.75 12.38 -11.55
CA ARG A 18 -3.49 11.63 -11.43
C ARG A 18 -3.63 10.33 -10.65
N VAL A 19 -4.61 10.26 -9.74
CA VAL A 19 -4.90 9.09 -8.91
C VAL A 19 -6.34 8.66 -9.07
N LYS A 20 -6.60 7.36 -8.88
CA LYS A 20 -7.95 6.78 -8.85
C LYS A 20 -8.84 7.18 -10.05
N THR A 21 -8.26 7.24 -11.24
CA THR A 21 -9.00 7.63 -12.46
C THR A 21 -10.15 6.66 -12.79
N ARG A 22 -10.10 5.41 -12.33
CA ARG A 22 -11.16 4.40 -12.48
C ARG A 22 -12.38 4.65 -11.57
N LEU A 23 -12.26 5.55 -10.59
CA LEU A 23 -13.41 6.05 -9.83
C LEU A 23 -14.23 7.09 -10.62
N THR A 24 -13.74 7.54 -11.75
CA THR A 24 -14.38 8.54 -12.61
C THR A 24 -14.87 7.89 -13.91
N PRO A 25 -16.20 7.73 -14.12
CA PRO A 25 -17.30 8.02 -13.22
C PRO A 25 -17.48 6.96 -12.11
N PRO A 26 -18.34 7.15 -11.10
CA PRO A 26 -19.30 8.25 -10.91
C PRO A 26 -18.72 9.50 -10.21
N PHE A 27 -17.51 9.40 -9.64
CA PHE A 27 -16.89 10.53 -8.97
C PHE A 27 -16.21 11.48 -9.97
N THR A 28 -16.15 12.77 -9.63
CA THR A 28 -15.28 13.70 -10.36
C THR A 28 -13.80 13.43 -10.04
N PRO A 29 -12.85 13.90 -10.85
CA PRO A 29 -11.42 13.78 -10.52
C PRO A 29 -11.06 14.35 -9.15
N GLN A 30 -11.70 15.45 -8.72
CA GLN A 30 -11.52 16.06 -7.40
C GLN A 30 -12.00 15.15 -6.27
N LYS A 31 -13.19 14.55 -6.43
CA LYS A 31 -13.75 13.59 -5.48
C LYS A 31 -12.90 12.32 -5.39
N ALA A 32 -12.42 11.81 -6.52
CA ALA A 32 -11.53 10.65 -6.58
C ALA A 32 -10.18 10.92 -5.88
N ALA A 33 -9.63 12.12 -6.03
CA ALA A 33 -8.41 12.53 -5.32
C ALA A 33 -8.64 12.66 -3.81
N ALA A 34 -9.80 13.20 -3.37
CA ALA A 34 -10.14 13.28 -1.95
C ALA A 34 -10.29 11.88 -1.32
N LEU A 35 -10.88 10.92 -2.02
CA LEU A 35 -10.95 9.52 -1.59
C LEU A 35 -9.56 8.88 -1.50
N ALA A 36 -8.68 9.14 -2.47
CA ALA A 36 -7.30 8.66 -2.43
C ALA A 36 -6.50 9.25 -1.26
N GLU A 37 -6.72 10.54 -0.96
CA GLU A 37 -6.10 11.20 0.19
C GLU A 37 -6.57 10.58 1.51
N ALA A 38 -7.88 10.37 1.66
CA ALA A 38 -8.44 9.76 2.85
C ALA A 38 -7.93 8.31 3.05
N ALA A 39 -7.84 7.52 1.96
CA ALA A 39 -7.28 6.17 2.00
C ALA A 39 -5.80 6.16 2.40
N LEU A 40 -5.01 7.05 1.81
CA LEU A 40 -3.59 7.22 2.16
C LEU A 40 -3.42 7.65 3.62
N ALA A 41 -4.23 8.60 4.10
CA ALA A 41 -4.18 9.06 5.49
C ALA A 41 -4.51 7.94 6.48
N ASP A 42 -5.52 7.10 6.22
CA ASP A 42 -5.85 5.94 7.06
C ASP A 42 -4.70 4.92 7.07
N THR A 43 -4.10 4.64 5.91
CA THR A 43 -2.94 3.75 5.79
C THR A 43 -1.75 4.27 6.60
N LEU A 44 -1.41 5.55 6.47
CA LEU A 44 -0.30 6.17 7.18
C LEU A 44 -0.53 6.22 8.69
N ASP A 45 -1.75 6.50 9.15
CA ASP A 45 -2.11 6.44 10.56
C ASP A 45 -1.96 5.03 11.14
N THR A 46 -2.32 4.00 10.38
CA THR A 46 -2.12 2.62 10.78
C THR A 46 -0.64 2.28 10.90
N VAL A 47 0.17 2.69 9.91
CA VAL A 47 1.64 2.54 9.94
C VAL A 47 2.25 3.30 11.12
N ALA A 48 1.78 4.52 11.41
CA ALA A 48 2.27 5.32 12.53
C ALA A 48 2.04 4.63 13.89
N ARG A 49 0.94 3.89 14.04
CA ARG A 49 0.59 3.13 15.25
C ARG A 49 1.25 1.75 15.34
N THR A 50 1.79 1.24 14.24
CA THR A 50 2.44 -0.07 14.21
C THR A 50 3.89 0.05 14.70
N PRO A 51 4.36 -0.82 15.62
CA PRO A 51 5.77 -0.86 15.99
C PRO A 51 6.66 -1.12 14.80
N ALA A 52 7.66 -0.26 14.58
CA ALA A 52 8.57 -0.34 13.45
C ALA A 52 9.95 0.23 13.79
N HIS A 53 11.00 -0.27 13.13
CA HIS A 53 12.33 0.31 13.20
C HIS A 53 12.36 1.70 12.53
N ARG A 54 11.82 1.79 11.31
CA ARG A 54 11.68 3.01 10.53
C ARG A 54 10.33 3.03 9.83
N ARG A 55 9.83 4.22 9.51
CA ARG A 55 8.64 4.43 8.68
C ARG A 55 9.03 5.30 7.51
N VAL A 56 8.90 4.78 6.29
CA VAL A 56 9.33 5.46 5.08
C VAL A 56 8.16 5.58 4.11
N LEU A 57 7.88 6.79 3.71
CA LEU A 57 6.96 7.09 2.61
C LEU A 57 7.73 7.25 1.32
N VAL A 58 7.59 6.32 0.40
CA VAL A 58 8.18 6.35 -0.95
C VAL A 58 7.18 7.02 -1.88
N LEU A 59 7.36 8.32 -2.14
CA LEU A 59 6.33 9.19 -2.71
C LEU A 59 6.67 9.65 -4.14
N GLU A 60 5.69 9.52 -5.04
CA GLU A 60 5.65 10.26 -6.32
C GLU A 60 4.86 11.55 -6.13
N GLY A 61 5.52 12.69 -6.10
CA GLY A 61 4.95 14.01 -5.84
C GLY A 61 5.48 14.64 -4.55
N GLU A 62 4.70 15.53 -3.97
CA GLU A 62 5.07 16.27 -2.75
C GLU A 62 4.20 15.84 -1.56
N PRO A 63 4.76 15.80 -0.34
CA PRO A 63 3.99 15.50 0.85
C PRO A 63 2.98 16.62 1.14
N GLY A 64 1.81 16.21 1.65
CA GLY A 64 0.72 17.12 2.02
C GLY A 64 0.36 17.04 3.51
N PRO A 65 -0.67 17.76 3.93
CA PRO A 65 -1.14 17.78 5.33
C PRO A 65 -1.67 16.41 5.82
N TRP A 66 -1.87 15.47 4.94
CA TRP A 66 -2.26 14.09 5.21
C TRP A 66 -1.11 13.22 5.76
N LEU A 67 0.14 13.71 5.71
CA LEU A 67 1.30 12.99 6.22
C LEU A 67 1.47 13.22 7.73
N PRO A 68 1.31 12.19 8.59
CA PRO A 68 1.57 12.33 10.01
C PRO A 68 3.08 12.45 10.30
N PRO A 69 3.47 12.95 11.47
CA PRO A 69 4.88 13.01 11.87
C PRO A 69 5.48 11.61 12.03
N GLY A 70 6.82 11.54 11.97
CA GLY A 70 7.57 10.30 12.21
C GLY A 70 7.81 9.46 10.95
N PHE A 71 7.55 10.00 9.78
CA PHE A 71 7.90 9.40 8.50
C PHE A 71 9.14 10.07 7.89
N GLU A 72 10.01 9.25 7.35
CA GLU A 72 11.01 9.67 6.37
C GLU A 72 10.34 9.67 4.99
N VAL A 73 10.54 10.73 4.20
CA VAL A 73 9.99 10.82 2.83
C VAL A 73 11.11 10.61 1.83
N VAL A 74 10.94 9.62 0.97
CA VAL A 74 11.87 9.29 -0.12
C VAL A 74 11.11 9.45 -1.44
N ARG A 75 11.74 10.12 -2.41
CA ARG A 75 11.16 10.27 -3.74
C ARG A 75 11.23 8.94 -4.49
N GLN A 76 10.15 8.57 -5.18
CA GLN A 76 10.19 7.42 -6.08
C GLN A 76 11.19 7.65 -7.22
N CYS A 77 11.93 6.60 -7.58
CA CYS A 77 12.77 6.64 -8.78
C CYS A 77 11.91 6.67 -10.05
N PRO A 78 12.44 7.12 -11.18
CA PRO A 78 11.81 6.95 -12.49
C PRO A 78 11.75 5.46 -12.87
N GLY A 79 10.88 5.11 -13.84
CA GLY A 79 10.75 3.76 -14.34
C GLY A 79 9.42 3.10 -14.03
N GLY A 80 9.35 1.78 -14.24
CA GLY A 80 8.18 0.95 -13.98
C GLY A 80 7.90 0.77 -12.48
N LEU A 81 6.72 0.22 -12.17
CA LEU A 81 6.37 -0.02 -10.77
C LEU A 81 7.28 -1.05 -10.13
N ASP A 82 7.74 -2.06 -10.86
CA ASP A 82 8.71 -3.06 -10.43
C ASP A 82 10.05 -2.42 -10.02
N GLU A 83 10.57 -1.48 -10.82
CA GLU A 83 11.79 -0.72 -10.52
C GLU A 83 11.61 0.17 -9.29
N ARG A 84 10.44 0.83 -9.15
CA ARG A 84 10.12 1.68 -7.99
C ARG A 84 10.00 0.87 -6.69
N LEU A 85 9.40 -0.31 -6.75
CA LEU A 85 9.32 -1.23 -5.60
C LEU A 85 10.70 -1.76 -5.23
N ALA A 86 11.50 -2.17 -6.21
CA ALA A 86 12.89 -2.60 -6.01
C ALA A 86 13.73 -1.51 -5.35
N ALA A 87 13.62 -0.26 -5.85
CA ALA A 87 14.32 0.88 -5.28
C ALA A 87 13.86 1.20 -3.84
N ALA A 88 12.56 1.01 -3.53
CA ALA A 88 12.06 1.18 -2.17
C ALA A 88 12.74 0.21 -1.19
N PHE A 89 12.88 -1.06 -1.55
CA PHE A 89 13.59 -2.04 -0.72
C PHE A 89 15.09 -1.76 -0.61
N ALA A 90 15.71 -1.18 -1.64
CA ALA A 90 17.13 -0.81 -1.60
C ALA A 90 17.46 0.28 -0.54
N HIS A 91 16.45 0.95 0.03
CA HIS A 91 16.65 1.86 1.18
C HIS A 91 16.67 1.17 2.55
N CYS A 92 16.60 -0.16 2.60
CA CYS A 92 16.49 -0.91 3.84
C CYS A 92 17.72 -1.79 4.08
N ASP A 93 18.32 -1.66 5.28
CA ASP A 93 19.46 -2.45 5.74
C ASP A 93 19.04 -3.63 6.62
N GLY A 94 17.78 -4.04 6.59
CA GLY A 94 17.21 -5.12 7.40
C GLY A 94 15.75 -5.40 7.03
N PRO A 95 15.04 -6.18 7.86
CA PRO A 95 13.67 -6.59 7.54
C PRO A 95 12.78 -5.42 7.15
N ALA A 96 12.01 -5.59 6.10
CA ALA A 96 11.11 -4.55 5.60
C ALA A 96 9.77 -5.12 5.15
N LEU A 97 8.69 -4.37 5.39
CA LEU A 97 7.34 -4.63 4.86
C LEU A 97 6.90 -3.43 4.03
N LEU A 98 6.68 -3.66 2.75
CA LEU A 98 6.16 -2.66 1.81
C LEU A 98 4.67 -2.87 1.61
N ILE A 99 3.91 -1.78 1.66
CA ILE A 99 2.47 -1.75 1.39
C ILE A 99 2.12 -0.63 0.41
N GLY A 100 1.02 -0.81 -0.32
CA GLY A 100 0.42 0.22 -1.17
C GLY A 100 -0.40 1.24 -0.39
N MET A 101 -0.93 2.24 -1.11
CA MET A 101 -1.81 3.29 -0.56
C MET A 101 -3.31 2.99 -0.73
N ASP A 102 -3.65 1.86 -1.31
CA ASP A 102 -4.98 1.58 -1.87
C ASP A 102 -5.83 0.64 -1.00
N THR A 103 -5.31 0.24 0.17
CA THR A 103 -5.95 -0.67 1.13
C THR A 103 -6.14 -0.01 2.50
N PRO A 104 -7.03 1.02 2.63
CA PRO A 104 -7.22 1.77 3.88
C PRO A 104 -7.76 0.93 5.04
N GLN A 105 -8.21 -0.30 4.80
CA GLN A 105 -8.68 -1.25 5.80
C GLN A 105 -7.55 -2.02 6.49
N VAL A 106 -6.28 -1.74 6.19
CA VAL A 106 -5.15 -2.37 6.89
C VAL A 106 -5.18 -2.01 8.38
N THR A 107 -4.75 -2.95 9.22
CA THR A 107 -4.69 -2.78 10.67
C THR A 107 -3.27 -2.96 11.21
N PRO A 108 -2.96 -2.47 12.42
CA PRO A 108 -1.65 -2.69 13.03
C PRO A 108 -1.30 -4.18 13.18
N GLU A 109 -2.29 -5.05 13.38
CA GLU A 109 -2.09 -6.50 13.50
C GLU A 109 -1.63 -7.13 12.17
N LEU A 110 -2.14 -6.63 11.04
CA LEU A 110 -1.71 -7.07 9.70
C LEU A 110 -0.29 -6.61 9.36
N LEU A 111 0.12 -5.44 9.89
CA LEU A 111 1.43 -4.86 9.63
C LEU A 111 2.49 -5.27 10.66
N GLY A 112 2.07 -5.83 11.81
CA GLY A 112 2.93 -6.29 12.88
C GLY A 112 3.61 -7.62 12.57
N VAL A 113 4.36 -7.70 11.47
CA VAL A 113 5.03 -8.92 11.02
C VAL A 113 6.31 -9.21 11.81
N ASP A 114 6.59 -10.50 12.07
CA ASP A 114 7.80 -10.99 12.72
C ASP A 114 8.51 -12.01 11.82
N PHE A 115 9.73 -11.71 11.43
CA PHE A 115 10.55 -12.53 10.53
C PHE A 115 11.35 -13.63 11.23
N ALA A 116 11.10 -13.94 12.53
CA ALA A 116 11.84 -14.97 13.26
C ALA A 116 11.81 -16.34 12.54
N ASP A 117 10.65 -16.71 11.99
CA ASP A 117 10.40 -18.04 11.42
C ASP A 117 10.07 -18.03 9.93
N CYS A 118 10.24 -16.91 9.24
CA CYS A 118 9.99 -16.81 7.80
C CYS A 118 10.94 -15.81 7.14
N ASP A 119 11.07 -15.95 5.83
CA ASP A 119 11.97 -15.12 5.03
C ASP A 119 11.20 -14.03 4.28
N ALA A 120 9.89 -14.24 4.09
CA ALA A 120 9.04 -13.27 3.41
C ALA A 120 7.58 -13.33 3.88
N TYR A 121 6.88 -12.21 3.73
CA TYR A 121 5.42 -12.08 3.82
C TYR A 121 4.85 -11.68 2.47
N PHE A 122 3.69 -12.24 2.13
CA PHE A 122 3.00 -11.91 0.89
C PHE A 122 1.52 -11.64 1.15
N GLY A 123 1.05 -10.45 0.85
CA GLY A 123 -0.35 -10.04 0.97
C GLY A 123 -1.02 -9.96 -0.40
N PRO A 124 -1.78 -11.00 -0.84
CA PRO A 124 -2.44 -10.99 -2.13
C PRO A 124 -3.58 -9.95 -2.17
N ALA A 125 -3.76 -9.31 -3.32
CA ALA A 125 -4.90 -8.44 -3.61
C ALA A 125 -5.98 -9.18 -4.41
N GLU A 126 -7.24 -8.70 -4.33
CA GLU A 126 -8.36 -9.34 -5.03
C GLU A 126 -8.30 -9.15 -6.55
N ASP A 127 -7.66 -8.09 -7.03
CA ASP A 127 -7.46 -7.80 -8.46
C ASP A 127 -6.40 -8.69 -9.14
N GLY A 128 -5.76 -9.59 -8.36
CA GLY A 128 -4.68 -10.46 -8.81
C GLY A 128 -3.28 -9.85 -8.64
N GLY A 129 -3.18 -8.68 -8.03
CA GLY A 129 -1.93 -8.06 -7.55
C GLY A 129 -1.55 -8.51 -6.14
N PHE A 130 -0.85 -7.62 -5.43
CA PHE A 130 -0.54 -7.76 -4.01
C PHE A 130 -0.56 -6.39 -3.34
N TRP A 131 -1.09 -6.34 -2.11
CA TRP A 131 -1.15 -5.13 -1.30
C TRP A 131 0.05 -5.00 -0.37
N ALA A 132 0.74 -6.13 -0.06
CA ALA A 132 1.92 -6.16 0.80
C ALA A 132 2.97 -7.15 0.31
N LEU A 133 4.23 -6.80 0.49
CA LEU A 133 5.39 -7.66 0.33
C LEU A 133 6.38 -7.38 1.47
N GLY A 134 6.69 -8.40 2.27
CA GLY A 134 7.69 -8.33 3.32
C GLY A 134 8.90 -9.20 2.98
N LEU A 135 10.10 -8.72 3.28
CA LEU A 135 11.36 -9.44 3.09
C LEU A 135 12.21 -9.31 4.36
N ALA A 136 12.68 -10.44 4.89
CA ALA A 136 13.61 -10.46 6.01
C ALA A 136 14.98 -9.90 5.61
N ASP A 137 15.40 -10.20 4.39
CA ASP A 137 16.58 -9.67 3.73
C ASP A 137 16.14 -9.06 2.38
N PRO A 138 16.01 -7.74 2.30
CA PRO A 138 15.53 -7.05 1.11
C PRO A 138 16.44 -7.26 -0.09
N ASP A 139 15.98 -8.03 -1.07
CA ASP A 139 16.63 -8.22 -2.37
C ASP A 139 15.81 -7.57 -3.49
N PRO A 140 16.24 -6.42 -4.03
CA PRO A 140 15.58 -5.75 -5.15
C PRO A 140 15.38 -6.64 -6.39
N ALA A 141 16.26 -7.63 -6.61
CA ALA A 141 16.17 -8.53 -7.77
C ALA A 141 14.90 -9.40 -7.76
N LEU A 142 14.27 -9.61 -6.61
CA LEU A 142 13.01 -10.33 -6.49
C LEU A 142 11.82 -9.60 -7.13
N LEU A 143 11.93 -8.29 -7.36
CA LEU A 143 10.87 -7.45 -7.93
C LEU A 143 11.11 -7.08 -9.39
N LEU A 144 12.37 -6.92 -9.80
CA LEU A 144 12.71 -6.47 -11.14
C LEU A 144 12.18 -7.42 -12.22
N GLY A 145 11.51 -6.86 -13.24
CA GLY A 145 10.94 -7.60 -14.36
C GLY A 145 9.65 -8.36 -14.03
N VAL A 146 9.04 -8.15 -12.86
CA VAL A 146 7.69 -8.64 -12.58
C VAL A 146 6.69 -7.78 -13.34
N PRO A 147 5.80 -8.38 -14.18
CA PRO A 147 4.79 -7.63 -14.91
C PRO A 147 3.78 -7.02 -13.93
N MET A 148 3.79 -5.70 -13.82
CA MET A 148 2.92 -4.95 -12.90
C MET A 148 1.57 -4.59 -13.56
N SER A 149 0.57 -4.27 -12.72
CA SER A 149 -0.77 -3.84 -13.14
C SER A 149 -1.48 -4.85 -14.06
N THR A 150 -1.28 -6.13 -13.82
CA THR A 150 -1.96 -7.23 -14.51
C THR A 150 -2.61 -8.19 -13.50
N PRO A 151 -3.66 -8.94 -13.87
CA PRO A 151 -4.27 -9.93 -12.99
C PRO A 151 -3.33 -11.09 -12.58
N ARG A 152 -2.14 -11.16 -13.18
CA ARG A 152 -1.11 -12.17 -12.90
C ARG A 152 0.05 -11.64 -12.06
N THR A 153 0.08 -10.35 -11.76
CA THR A 153 1.18 -9.70 -11.02
C THR A 153 1.48 -10.43 -9.71
N GLY A 154 0.46 -10.68 -8.90
CA GLY A 154 0.63 -11.37 -7.62
C GLY A 154 1.14 -12.80 -7.75
N ALA A 155 0.63 -13.56 -8.73
CA ALA A 155 1.09 -14.93 -8.97
C ALA A 155 2.56 -14.96 -9.42
N VAL A 156 2.98 -14.04 -10.30
CA VAL A 156 4.38 -13.93 -10.75
C VAL A 156 5.27 -13.48 -9.60
N GLN A 157 4.86 -12.47 -8.82
CA GLN A 157 5.62 -12.03 -7.65
C GLN A 157 5.75 -13.16 -6.62
N ARG A 158 4.67 -13.90 -6.34
CA ARG A 158 4.71 -15.02 -5.40
C ARG A 158 5.65 -16.14 -5.87
N ALA A 159 5.72 -16.39 -7.18
CA ALA A 159 6.65 -17.34 -7.78
C ALA A 159 8.13 -16.90 -7.66
N ARG A 160 8.41 -15.58 -7.68
CA ARG A 160 9.77 -15.05 -7.44
C ARG A 160 10.27 -15.33 -6.02
N LEU A 161 9.37 -15.58 -5.07
CA LEU A 161 9.70 -15.94 -3.70
C LEU A 161 9.91 -17.46 -3.52
N ALA A 162 9.95 -18.23 -4.61
CA ALA A 162 10.24 -19.67 -4.54
C ALA A 162 11.60 -19.94 -3.90
N GLY A 163 11.61 -20.85 -2.93
CA GLY A 163 12.83 -21.14 -2.13
C GLY A 163 12.92 -20.37 -0.81
N LEU A 164 12.10 -19.33 -0.61
CA LEU A 164 11.94 -18.64 0.67
C LEU A 164 10.81 -19.27 1.48
N ARG A 165 10.91 -19.19 2.81
CA ARG A 165 9.81 -19.53 3.72
C ARG A 165 8.85 -18.36 3.75
N VAL A 166 7.78 -18.43 2.98
CA VAL A 166 6.81 -17.33 2.83
C VAL A 166 5.59 -17.56 3.71
N ARG A 167 5.20 -16.55 4.48
CA ARG A 167 3.90 -16.46 5.16
C ARG A 167 2.95 -15.59 4.34
N ASP A 168 1.80 -16.14 4.01
CA ASP A 168 0.76 -15.37 3.33
C ASP A 168 -0.06 -14.57 4.35
N LEU A 169 -0.28 -13.29 4.06
CA LEU A 169 -1.20 -12.41 4.76
C LEU A 169 -2.62 -12.56 4.19
N PRO A 170 -3.65 -12.13 4.91
CA PRO A 170 -5.00 -12.12 4.38
C PRO A 170 -5.09 -11.39 3.05
N ARG A 171 -5.97 -11.91 2.16
CA ARG A 171 -6.30 -11.23 0.91
C ARG A 171 -7.10 -9.98 1.20
N LEU A 172 -6.70 -8.85 0.62
CA LEU A 172 -7.42 -7.58 0.73
C LEU A 172 -7.91 -7.10 -0.62
N ARG A 173 -8.89 -6.21 -0.58
CA ARG A 173 -9.41 -5.51 -1.75
C ARG A 173 -8.80 -4.13 -1.85
N ASP A 174 -8.21 -3.81 -2.99
CA ASP A 174 -7.77 -2.46 -3.31
C ASP A 174 -8.98 -1.60 -3.73
N VAL A 175 -8.94 -0.32 -3.40
CA VAL A 175 -9.95 0.64 -3.85
C VAL A 175 -9.65 1.07 -5.27
N ASP A 176 -10.19 0.40 -6.27
CA ASP A 176 -9.98 0.75 -7.68
C ASP A 176 -11.22 1.29 -8.37
N THR A 177 -12.39 0.78 -8.04
CA THR A 177 -13.68 1.19 -8.60
C THR A 177 -14.61 1.73 -7.52
N ALA A 178 -15.73 2.36 -7.92
CA ALA A 178 -16.76 2.80 -6.97
C ALA A 178 -17.34 1.64 -6.16
N TYR A 179 -17.47 0.46 -6.78
CA TYR A 179 -17.91 -0.75 -6.10
C TYR A 179 -16.91 -1.21 -5.03
N ASP A 180 -15.60 -1.19 -5.34
CA ASP A 180 -14.58 -1.50 -4.36
C ASP A 180 -14.59 -0.50 -3.20
N ALA A 181 -14.80 0.78 -3.50
CA ALA A 181 -14.87 1.82 -2.47
C ALA A 181 -16.00 1.55 -1.46
N GLU A 182 -17.17 1.13 -1.92
CA GLU A 182 -18.30 0.77 -1.04
C GLU A 182 -17.97 -0.45 -0.16
N LEU A 183 -17.40 -1.50 -0.74
CA LEU A 183 -17.05 -2.72 -0.01
C LEU A 183 -15.95 -2.43 1.04
N VAL A 184 -14.90 -1.72 0.66
CA VAL A 184 -13.78 -1.38 1.56
C VAL A 184 -14.25 -0.46 2.68
N ALA A 185 -15.09 0.53 2.40
CA ALA A 185 -15.67 1.38 3.45
C ALA A 185 -16.51 0.57 4.45
N GLY A 186 -17.21 -0.47 3.98
CA GLY A 186 -17.96 -1.39 4.85
C GLY A 186 -17.07 -2.23 5.78
N THR A 187 -15.84 -2.53 5.40
CA THR A 187 -14.88 -3.28 6.23
C THR A 187 -14.14 -2.43 7.26
N ALA A 188 -14.03 -1.11 7.02
CA ALA A 188 -13.37 -0.16 7.92
C ALA A 188 -14.24 1.10 8.14
N PRO A 189 -15.46 0.96 8.73
CA PRO A 189 -16.45 2.04 8.77
C PRO A 189 -16.05 3.25 9.63
N GLY A 190 -15.05 3.09 10.50
CA GLY A 190 -14.54 4.19 11.36
C GLY A 190 -13.40 4.99 10.74
N GLY A 191 -12.96 4.66 9.52
CA GLY A 191 -11.85 5.33 8.83
C GLY A 191 -12.25 6.66 8.19
N ARG A 192 -11.24 7.48 7.90
CA ARG A 192 -11.43 8.72 7.11
C ARG A 192 -11.96 8.40 5.72
N PHE A 193 -11.49 7.31 5.11
CA PHE A 193 -11.93 6.86 3.79
C PHE A 193 -13.45 6.60 3.77
N ALA A 194 -13.98 5.84 4.73
CA ALA A 194 -15.41 5.55 4.83
C ALA A 194 -16.23 6.83 5.08
N THR A 195 -15.75 7.71 5.95
CA THR A 195 -16.37 8.99 6.24
C THR A 195 -16.43 9.89 5.00
N GLU A 196 -15.34 9.98 4.26
CA GLU A 196 -15.28 10.80 3.04
C GLU A 196 -16.16 10.23 1.93
N LEU A 197 -16.19 8.89 1.77
CA LEU A 197 -17.08 8.25 0.80
C LEU A 197 -18.56 8.56 1.09
N ALA A 198 -18.99 8.44 2.35
CA ALA A 198 -20.35 8.76 2.77
C ALA A 198 -20.69 10.23 2.45
N ARG A 199 -19.83 11.18 2.84
CA ARG A 199 -20.01 12.62 2.57
C ARG A 199 -20.15 12.91 1.07
N LEU A 200 -19.33 12.29 0.22
CA LEU A 200 -19.34 12.53 -1.23
C LEU A 200 -20.55 11.91 -1.93
N THR A 201 -21.09 10.82 -1.37
CA THR A 201 -22.27 10.12 -1.88
C THR A 201 -23.56 10.88 -1.50
N GLU A 202 -23.64 11.41 -0.28
CA GLU A 202 -24.78 12.24 0.18
C GLU A 202 -24.89 13.56 -0.59
N ALA A 203 -23.76 14.22 -0.84
CA ALA A 203 -23.70 15.48 -1.61
C ALA A 203 -24.02 15.33 -3.11
N GLY A 204 -24.19 14.12 -3.60
CA GLY A 204 -24.53 13.80 -4.99
C GLY A 204 -26.01 13.44 -5.21
N ARG A 205 -26.81 13.39 -4.12
CA ARG A 205 -28.26 13.19 -4.14
C ARG A 205 -28.99 14.52 -4.07
#